data_b9a4305a1280370d42a8d8810a0c911f
#
_entry.id   b9a4305a1280370d42a8d8810a0c911f
#
_cell.length_a   1.000
_cell.length_b   1.000
_cell.length_c   1.000
_cell.angle_alpha   90.00
_cell.angle_beta   90.00
_cell.angle_gamma   90.00
#
_symmetry.space_group_name_H-M   'P 1'
#
loop_
_entity.id
_entity.type
_entity.pdbx_description
1 polymer ?
#
loop_
_entity_poly.entity_id
_entity_poly.type
_entity_poly.pdbx_seq_one_letter_code
_entity_poly.pdbx_strand_id
1 'polypeptide(L)'
;MRHTLALAVAAVTCLAAPVGAQEADLTVVPPVPADYRPKTTSWGEPDFRGGWPIDHLNGRTPLQRDPAHGNRAFLTEAEFAQRAETVEQLARRYETEDSQGTMGIGHWAEVAAANRRTSWIVSPANGRLPEFTAEGKRLSGEMRSTWRRGQPFDTWLDFDSWDRCITRGLPASMFPFMYNNGMRIFQSPGLVALQMEMVHETRLIPTDGSAPVPRQIRNWLGESRGRWENGNTLVVETTNFRPGPSATNIGTTGSPPANDTPVSSEAKLVETFTMTGPDSIVYDFTWSDPTIFTAPWSARLDWVRDDEFQIFEYACHEGNVQIRNYITASRAERAQERESSQ
;
A
#
# COMPACT_ATOMS: atom_id res chain seq x y z
N MET A 1 -3.78 -88.84 0.56
CA MET A 1 -4.76 -87.95 1.15
C MET A 1 -4.08 -86.63 1.39
N ARG A 2 -4.35 -85.61 0.51
CA ARG A 2 -3.80 -84.27 0.64
C ARG A 2 -4.98 -83.32 1.04
N HIS A 3 -4.89 -82.79 2.25
CA HIS A 3 -5.86 -81.77 2.71
C HIS A 3 -5.41 -80.38 2.27
N THR A 4 -6.20 -79.72 1.38
CA THR A 4 -6.04 -78.34 1.01
C THR A 4 -6.85 -77.49 1.98
N LEU A 5 -6.14 -76.62 2.76
CA LEU A 5 -6.73 -75.59 3.58
C LEU A 5 -7.00 -74.39 2.71
N ALA A 6 -8.25 -73.91 2.56
CA ALA A 6 -8.57 -72.70 1.93
C ALA A 6 -8.60 -71.55 2.97
N LEU A 7 -7.70 -70.59 2.84
CA LEU A 7 -7.76 -69.28 3.61
C LEU A 7 -8.73 -68.32 2.94
N ALA A 8 -9.78 -68.00 3.65
CA ALA A 8 -10.68 -66.89 3.26
C ALA A 8 -10.09 -65.56 3.73
N VAL A 9 -9.66 -64.72 2.80
CA VAL A 9 -9.24 -63.33 3.09
C VAL A 9 -10.48 -62.45 3.04
N ALA A 10 -10.91 -61.96 4.21
CA ALA A 10 -11.96 -60.94 4.31
C ALA A 10 -11.35 -59.56 3.99
N ALA A 11 -11.70 -59.00 2.83
CA ALA A 11 -11.34 -57.62 2.48
C ALA A 11 -12.25 -56.63 3.25
N VAL A 12 -11.69 -55.94 4.24
CA VAL A 12 -12.36 -54.82 4.90
C VAL A 12 -12.18 -53.59 4.01
N THR A 13 -13.20 -53.25 3.25
CA THR A 13 -13.29 -51.97 2.52
C THR A 13 -13.62 -50.85 3.50
N CYS A 14 -12.60 -50.13 3.98
CA CYS A 14 -12.82 -48.85 4.63
C CYS A 14 -13.33 -47.82 3.60
N LEU A 15 -14.61 -47.57 3.61
CA LEU A 15 -15.20 -46.40 2.94
C LEU A 15 -14.77 -45.15 3.71
N ALA A 16 -13.68 -44.53 3.26
CA ALA A 16 -13.36 -43.15 3.68
C ALA A 16 -14.46 -42.22 3.12
N ALA A 17 -15.33 -41.73 3.99
CA ALA A 17 -16.21 -40.64 3.64
C ALA A 17 -15.37 -39.43 3.19
N PRO A 18 -15.73 -38.74 2.10
CA PRO A 18 -15.03 -37.53 1.75
C PRO A 18 -15.23 -36.53 2.90
N VAL A 19 -14.12 -36.10 3.53
CA VAL A 19 -14.11 -34.95 4.41
C VAL A 19 -14.52 -33.78 3.53
N GLY A 20 -15.75 -33.33 3.63
CA GLY A 20 -16.24 -32.15 2.94
C GLY A 20 -15.29 -31.00 3.29
N ALA A 21 -14.59 -30.47 2.31
CA ALA A 21 -13.82 -29.25 2.48
C ALA A 21 -14.81 -28.18 2.95
N GLN A 22 -14.68 -27.77 4.20
CA GLN A 22 -15.49 -26.69 4.75
C GLN A 22 -15.19 -25.45 3.90
N GLU A 23 -16.21 -24.93 3.25
CA GLU A 23 -16.07 -23.75 2.38
C GLU A 23 -15.51 -22.60 3.25
N ALA A 24 -14.36 -22.07 2.84
CA ALA A 24 -13.67 -21.04 3.62
C ALA A 24 -14.58 -19.81 3.77
N ASP A 25 -14.70 -19.28 4.98
CA ASP A 25 -15.45 -18.05 5.22
C ASP A 25 -14.72 -16.86 4.58
N LEU A 26 -15.25 -16.39 3.48
CA LEU A 26 -14.65 -15.29 2.70
C LEU A 26 -14.72 -13.93 3.41
N THR A 27 -15.38 -13.83 4.56
CA THR A 27 -15.49 -12.57 5.32
C THR A 27 -14.35 -12.40 6.33
N VAL A 28 -13.67 -13.50 6.69
CA VAL A 28 -12.67 -13.51 7.76
C VAL A 28 -11.26 -13.33 7.19
N VAL A 29 -10.60 -12.24 7.57
CA VAL A 29 -9.15 -12.08 7.36
C VAL A 29 -8.43 -12.88 8.45
N PRO A 30 -7.59 -13.87 8.10
CA PRO A 30 -6.92 -14.70 9.09
C PRO A 30 -6.07 -13.86 10.07
N PRO A 31 -5.94 -14.27 11.33
CA PRO A 31 -5.02 -13.64 12.26
C PRO A 31 -3.58 -13.78 11.75
N VAL A 32 -2.72 -12.83 12.13
CA VAL A 32 -1.30 -12.89 11.77
C VAL A 32 -0.63 -14.01 12.58
N PRO A 33 0.06 -14.96 11.94
CA PRO A 33 0.85 -15.97 12.64
C PRO A 33 1.94 -15.31 13.51
N ALA A 34 2.07 -15.72 14.77
CA ALA A 34 2.99 -15.11 15.73
C ALA A 34 4.12 -16.04 16.21
N ASP A 35 4.19 -17.24 15.68
CA ASP A 35 5.08 -18.33 16.11
C ASP A 35 6.45 -18.32 15.42
N TYR A 36 6.59 -17.68 14.26
CA TYR A 36 7.87 -17.56 13.57
C TYR A 36 8.88 -16.77 14.40
N ARG A 37 10.13 -17.21 14.38
CA ARG A 37 11.26 -16.51 15.02
C ARG A 37 12.35 -16.26 13.98
N PRO A 38 12.53 -15.00 13.55
CA PRO A 38 13.60 -14.62 12.64
C PRO A 38 14.98 -14.81 13.29
N LYS A 39 16.01 -14.83 12.45
CA LYS A 39 17.38 -14.69 12.93
C LYS A 39 17.51 -13.35 13.66
N THR A 40 18.45 -13.27 14.58
CA THR A 40 18.81 -12.03 15.23
C THR A 40 20.05 -11.40 14.59
N THR A 41 20.12 -10.10 14.57
CA THR A 41 21.32 -9.35 14.24
C THR A 41 22.41 -9.60 15.28
N SER A 42 23.65 -9.21 15.00
CA SER A 42 24.77 -9.35 15.94
C SER A 42 24.60 -8.53 17.23
N TRP A 43 23.67 -7.57 17.24
CA TRP A 43 23.34 -6.76 18.44
C TRP A 43 22.01 -7.17 19.10
N GLY A 44 21.39 -8.29 18.67
CA GLY A 44 20.29 -8.95 19.38
C GLY A 44 18.87 -8.57 18.95
N GLU A 45 18.68 -7.67 17.99
CA GLU A 45 17.37 -7.36 17.44
C GLU A 45 16.95 -8.39 16.36
N PRO A 46 15.62 -8.60 16.12
CA PRO A 46 15.16 -9.40 14.99
C PRO A 46 15.71 -8.87 13.66
N ASP A 47 16.17 -9.74 12.78
CA ASP A 47 16.80 -9.35 11.51
C ASP A 47 15.77 -9.22 10.39
N PHE A 48 15.38 -8.00 10.08
CA PHE A 48 14.45 -7.64 9.03
C PHE A 48 15.13 -7.10 7.76
N ARG A 49 16.46 -7.01 7.78
CA ARG A 49 17.25 -6.46 6.66
C ARG A 49 17.00 -7.23 5.37
N GLY A 50 16.89 -6.52 4.26
CA GLY A 50 16.72 -7.10 2.93
C GLY A 50 15.84 -6.28 2.02
N GLY A 51 15.62 -6.79 0.80
CA GLY A 51 14.66 -6.28 -0.16
C GLY A 51 13.26 -6.80 0.15
N TRP A 52 12.30 -5.91 0.20
CA TRP A 52 10.89 -6.19 0.47
C TRP A 52 10.00 -5.45 -0.53
N PRO A 53 10.18 -5.64 -1.84
CA PRO A 53 9.39 -4.95 -2.84
C PRO A 53 7.91 -5.32 -2.72
N ILE A 54 7.04 -4.39 -3.07
CA ILE A 54 5.59 -4.57 -3.04
C ILE A 54 4.96 -4.58 -4.44
N ASP A 55 5.77 -4.71 -5.48
CA ASP A 55 5.37 -4.85 -6.87
C ASP A 55 4.42 -6.03 -7.10
N HIS A 56 4.66 -7.17 -6.43
CA HIS A 56 3.80 -8.36 -6.45
C HIS A 56 2.38 -8.10 -5.94
N LEU A 57 2.12 -6.99 -5.25
CA LEU A 57 0.80 -6.57 -4.80
C LEU A 57 0.04 -5.75 -5.87
N ASN A 58 0.70 -5.44 -6.99
CA ASN A 58 0.16 -4.63 -8.07
C ASN A 58 -0.83 -5.39 -8.99
N GLY A 59 -1.57 -6.34 -8.43
CA GLY A 59 -2.53 -7.22 -9.07
C GLY A 59 -3.98 -6.73 -9.01
N ARG A 60 -4.20 -5.42 -9.12
CA ARG A 60 -5.52 -4.75 -9.18
C ARG A 60 -6.42 -4.92 -7.95
N THR A 61 -5.85 -5.16 -6.78
CA THR A 61 -6.61 -5.05 -5.53
C THR A 61 -6.83 -3.57 -5.19
N PRO A 62 -8.09 -3.11 -5.07
CA PRO A 62 -8.37 -1.72 -4.76
C PRO A 62 -8.10 -1.39 -3.29
N LEU A 63 -7.87 -0.12 -2.97
CA LEU A 63 -7.82 0.34 -1.59
C LEU A 63 -9.14 0.03 -0.88
N GLN A 64 -10.25 0.47 -1.46
CA GLN A 64 -11.59 0.32 -0.92
C GLN A 64 -12.36 -0.80 -1.63
N ARG A 65 -13.13 -1.57 -0.85
CA ARG A 65 -13.97 -2.64 -1.35
C ARG A 65 -15.14 -2.10 -2.18
N ASP A 66 -15.40 -2.74 -3.32
CA ASP A 66 -16.63 -2.51 -4.05
C ASP A 66 -17.84 -2.92 -3.18
N PRO A 67 -18.88 -2.07 -3.04
CA PRO A 67 -20.08 -2.40 -2.28
C PRO A 67 -20.75 -3.73 -2.68
N ALA A 68 -20.61 -4.17 -3.91
CA ALA A 68 -21.13 -5.45 -4.40
C ALA A 68 -20.57 -6.68 -3.66
N HIS A 69 -19.37 -6.54 -3.08
CA HIS A 69 -18.76 -7.62 -2.28
C HIS A 69 -19.28 -7.66 -0.81
N GLY A 70 -20.05 -6.67 -0.36
CA GLY A 70 -20.52 -6.58 1.03
C GLY A 70 -19.35 -6.63 2.02
N ASN A 71 -19.39 -7.56 2.99
CA ASN A 71 -18.33 -7.76 3.97
C ASN A 71 -17.29 -8.83 3.56
N ARG A 72 -17.36 -9.39 2.36
CA ARG A 72 -16.41 -10.41 1.92
C ARG A 72 -15.02 -9.79 1.73
N ALA A 73 -14.06 -10.25 2.52
CA ALA A 73 -12.66 -9.85 2.43
C ALA A 73 -11.95 -10.49 1.23
N PHE A 74 -12.49 -11.60 0.72
CA PHE A 74 -11.93 -12.35 -0.40
C PHE A 74 -12.95 -12.51 -1.52
N LEU A 75 -12.44 -12.64 -2.74
CA LEU A 75 -13.20 -12.97 -3.94
C LEU A 75 -13.60 -14.44 -3.94
N THR A 76 -14.76 -14.75 -4.50
CA THR A 76 -15.12 -16.12 -4.91
C THR A 76 -14.17 -16.60 -6.01
N GLU A 77 -14.14 -17.91 -6.27
CA GLU A 77 -13.33 -18.48 -7.35
C GLU A 77 -13.66 -17.85 -8.71
N ALA A 78 -14.93 -17.64 -9.01
CA ALA A 78 -15.35 -17.04 -10.27
C ALA A 78 -14.90 -15.58 -10.41
N GLU A 79 -15.06 -14.78 -9.35
CA GLU A 79 -14.60 -13.38 -9.32
C GLU A 79 -13.07 -13.27 -9.41
N PHE A 80 -12.37 -14.20 -8.76
CA PHE A 80 -10.91 -14.26 -8.83
C PHE A 80 -10.44 -14.63 -10.24
N ALA A 81 -11.07 -15.61 -10.89
CA ALA A 81 -10.75 -15.99 -12.27
C ALA A 81 -10.96 -14.80 -13.23
N GLN A 82 -12.04 -14.04 -13.07
CA GLN A 82 -12.30 -12.84 -13.86
C GLN A 82 -11.23 -11.75 -13.65
N ARG A 83 -10.81 -11.53 -12.38
CA ARG A 83 -9.72 -10.59 -12.09
C ARG A 83 -8.40 -11.05 -12.71
N ALA A 84 -8.07 -12.34 -12.60
CA ALA A 84 -6.86 -12.90 -13.18
C ALA A 84 -6.82 -12.70 -14.70
N GLU A 85 -7.92 -12.96 -15.40
CA GLU A 85 -8.03 -12.69 -16.83
C GLU A 85 -7.81 -11.21 -17.16
N THR A 86 -8.40 -10.30 -16.37
CA THR A 86 -8.22 -8.85 -16.55
C THR A 86 -6.75 -8.43 -16.38
N VAL A 87 -6.06 -8.99 -15.40
CA VAL A 87 -4.63 -8.73 -15.14
C VAL A 87 -3.78 -9.25 -16.30
N GLU A 88 -4.05 -10.46 -16.77
CA GLU A 88 -3.35 -11.02 -17.93
C GLU A 88 -3.56 -10.21 -19.21
N GLN A 89 -4.79 -9.74 -19.45
CA GLN A 89 -5.08 -8.86 -20.60
C GLN A 89 -4.29 -7.55 -20.51
N LEU A 90 -4.18 -6.97 -19.32
CA LEU A 90 -3.39 -5.77 -19.07
C LEU A 90 -1.90 -6.01 -19.32
N ALA A 91 -1.36 -7.11 -18.79
CA ALA A 91 0.04 -7.50 -19.00
C ALA A 91 0.36 -7.67 -20.48
N ARG A 92 -0.48 -8.41 -21.23
CA ARG A 92 -0.34 -8.57 -22.68
C ARG A 92 -0.40 -7.23 -23.44
N ARG A 93 -1.27 -6.32 -23.01
CA ARG A 93 -1.34 -4.98 -23.61
C ARG A 93 -0.03 -4.22 -23.41
N TYR A 94 0.53 -4.23 -22.19
CA TYR A 94 1.78 -3.53 -21.88
C TYR A 94 2.97 -4.14 -22.60
N GLU A 95 3.04 -5.47 -22.69
CA GLU A 95 4.04 -6.16 -23.51
C GLU A 95 3.95 -5.77 -25.00
N THR A 96 2.73 -5.61 -25.52
CA THR A 96 2.51 -5.16 -26.89
C THR A 96 2.96 -3.71 -27.08
N GLU A 97 2.63 -2.81 -26.16
CA GLU A 97 3.09 -1.41 -26.18
C GLU A 97 4.61 -1.34 -26.20
N ASP A 98 5.29 -2.14 -25.36
CA ASP A 98 6.74 -2.22 -25.28
C ASP A 98 7.36 -2.77 -26.57
N SER A 99 6.91 -3.93 -27.04
CA SER A 99 7.45 -4.59 -28.23
C SER A 99 7.27 -3.78 -29.53
N GLN A 100 6.24 -2.94 -29.59
CA GLN A 100 5.96 -2.07 -30.75
C GLN A 100 6.62 -0.70 -30.64
N GLY A 101 7.29 -0.39 -29.54
CA GLY A 101 7.87 0.93 -29.28
C GLY A 101 6.80 2.04 -29.20
N THR A 102 5.55 1.67 -28.89
CA THR A 102 4.45 2.62 -28.77
C THR A 102 4.57 3.40 -27.47
N MET A 103 4.43 4.72 -27.53
CA MET A 103 4.45 5.55 -26.32
C MET A 103 3.24 5.23 -25.44
N GLY A 104 3.46 4.51 -24.36
CA GLY A 104 2.47 4.07 -23.37
C GLY A 104 3.12 3.85 -22.01
N ILE A 105 2.34 3.36 -21.06
CA ILE A 105 2.85 3.06 -19.71
C ILE A 105 3.47 1.68 -19.60
N GLY A 106 3.36 0.84 -20.63
CA GLY A 106 3.86 -0.54 -20.64
C GLY A 106 5.36 -0.67 -20.39
N HIS A 107 6.15 0.34 -20.82
CA HIS A 107 7.62 0.34 -20.64
C HIS A 107 8.09 0.39 -19.19
N TRP A 108 7.25 0.86 -18.25
CA TRP A 108 7.64 1.11 -16.87
C TRP A 108 6.56 0.69 -15.85
N ALA A 109 5.44 0.15 -16.32
CA ALA A 109 4.38 -0.34 -15.43
C ALA A 109 4.72 -1.74 -14.91
N GLU A 110 4.68 -1.90 -13.60
CA GLU A 110 4.82 -3.18 -12.92
C GLU A 110 3.44 -3.83 -12.82
N VAL A 111 3.31 -5.05 -13.34
CA VAL A 111 2.07 -5.82 -13.28
C VAL A 111 2.34 -7.16 -12.61
N ALA A 112 1.63 -7.40 -11.52
CA ALA A 112 1.72 -8.66 -10.79
C ALA A 112 0.49 -9.55 -11.03
N ALA A 113 0.58 -10.81 -10.59
CA ALA A 113 -0.55 -11.73 -10.60
C ALA A 113 -1.72 -11.17 -9.76
N ALA A 114 -2.93 -11.55 -10.12
CA ALA A 114 -4.12 -11.14 -9.39
C ALA A 114 -4.09 -11.62 -7.94
N ASN A 115 -4.54 -10.76 -7.01
CA ASN A 115 -4.72 -11.08 -5.60
C ASN A 115 -6.20 -11.38 -5.31
N ARG A 116 -6.46 -12.24 -4.32
CA ARG A 116 -7.83 -12.64 -3.92
C ARG A 116 -8.52 -11.62 -3.02
N ARG A 117 -7.81 -10.61 -2.49
CA ARG A 117 -8.39 -9.61 -1.60
C ARG A 117 -9.38 -8.72 -2.35
N THR A 118 -10.52 -8.42 -1.72
CA THR A 118 -11.51 -7.48 -2.27
C THR A 118 -11.12 -6.02 -2.01
N SER A 119 -10.23 -5.78 -1.04
CA SER A 119 -9.67 -4.47 -0.71
C SER A 119 -8.42 -4.63 0.16
N TRP A 120 -7.58 -3.59 0.22
CA TRP A 120 -6.50 -3.52 1.21
C TRP A 120 -7.04 -3.19 2.60
N ILE A 121 -8.14 -2.41 2.70
CA ILE A 121 -8.77 -2.08 3.97
C ILE A 121 -9.40 -3.33 4.59
N VAL A 122 -9.05 -3.58 5.85
CA VAL A 122 -9.56 -4.70 6.67
C VAL A 122 -10.47 -4.23 7.81
N SER A 123 -10.36 -2.98 8.21
CA SER A 123 -11.24 -2.34 9.20
C SER A 123 -11.54 -0.90 8.75
N PRO A 124 -12.80 -0.50 8.71
CA PRO A 124 -14.03 -1.24 9.08
C PRO A 124 -14.29 -2.50 8.23
N ALA A 125 -15.13 -3.41 8.72
CA ALA A 125 -15.40 -4.71 8.08
C ALA A 125 -15.96 -4.62 6.65
N ASN A 126 -16.59 -3.49 6.28
CA ASN A 126 -17.05 -3.23 4.92
C ASN A 126 -15.88 -2.93 3.95
N GLY A 127 -14.63 -2.85 4.44
CA GLY A 127 -13.44 -2.63 3.62
C GLY A 127 -13.37 -1.25 2.95
N ARG A 128 -14.02 -0.23 3.54
CA ARG A 128 -14.09 1.14 3.01
C ARG A 128 -13.55 2.16 4.01
N LEU A 129 -13.09 3.29 3.50
CA LEU A 129 -12.72 4.41 4.35
C LEU A 129 -13.95 4.90 5.14
N PRO A 130 -13.78 5.27 6.41
CA PRO A 130 -14.82 5.97 7.16
C PRO A 130 -15.20 7.29 6.47
N GLU A 131 -16.39 7.78 6.78
CA GLU A 131 -16.85 9.09 6.30
C GLU A 131 -15.95 10.21 6.82
N PHE A 132 -15.77 11.24 6.00
CA PHE A 132 -15.15 12.46 6.47
C PHE A 132 -16.03 13.18 7.50
N THR A 133 -15.40 13.76 8.49
CA THR A 133 -16.05 14.75 9.36
C THR A 133 -16.47 15.99 8.57
N ALA A 134 -17.21 16.92 9.17
CA ALA A 134 -17.53 18.20 8.54
C ALA A 134 -16.25 18.98 8.18
N GLU A 135 -15.25 18.98 9.06
CA GLU A 135 -13.95 19.62 8.81
C GLU A 135 -13.15 18.86 7.76
N GLY A 136 -13.16 17.54 7.78
CA GLY A 136 -12.53 16.70 6.76
C GLY A 136 -13.10 17.00 5.36
N LYS A 137 -14.42 17.13 5.22
CA LYS A 137 -15.06 17.52 3.95
C LYS A 137 -14.64 18.91 3.48
N ARG A 138 -14.58 19.88 4.42
CA ARG A 138 -14.13 21.23 4.10
C ARG A 138 -12.68 21.24 3.59
N LEU A 139 -11.77 20.62 4.32
CA LEU A 139 -10.35 20.53 3.96
C LEU A 139 -10.14 19.73 2.66
N SER A 140 -10.88 18.64 2.45
CA SER A 140 -10.87 17.86 1.20
C SER A 140 -11.25 18.73 0.00
N GLY A 141 -12.23 19.63 0.17
CA GLY A 141 -12.61 20.61 -0.87
C GLY A 141 -11.49 21.60 -1.23
N GLU A 142 -10.58 21.87 -0.31
CA GLU A 142 -9.44 22.78 -0.49
C GLU A 142 -8.18 22.11 -1.04
N MET A 143 -8.18 20.76 -1.15
CA MET A 143 -7.04 20.01 -1.68
C MET A 143 -6.72 20.45 -3.12
N ARG A 144 -5.43 20.57 -3.43
CA ARG A 144 -4.90 21.03 -4.73
C ARG A 144 -3.95 19.98 -5.29
N SER A 145 -4.12 19.66 -6.58
CA SER A 145 -3.28 18.65 -7.25
C SER A 145 -3.56 18.65 -8.77
N THR A 146 -2.58 18.22 -9.57
CA THR A 146 -2.79 17.93 -11.00
C THR A 146 -3.77 16.78 -11.24
N TRP A 147 -4.04 15.96 -10.25
CA TRP A 147 -5.04 14.88 -10.30
C TRP A 147 -6.48 15.38 -10.17
N ARG A 148 -6.68 16.64 -9.77
CA ARG A 148 -7.99 17.27 -9.65
C ARG A 148 -8.25 18.17 -10.86
N ARG A 149 -9.27 17.83 -11.63
CA ARG A 149 -9.65 18.58 -12.84
C ARG A 149 -10.33 19.91 -12.49
N GLY A 150 -10.16 20.91 -13.37
CA GLY A 150 -10.92 22.15 -13.32
C GLY A 150 -10.45 23.18 -12.29
N GLN A 151 -9.27 22.97 -11.68
CA GLN A 151 -8.69 23.98 -10.79
C GLN A 151 -7.69 24.88 -11.53
N PRO A 152 -7.60 26.16 -11.17
CA PRO A 152 -6.54 27.03 -11.69
C PRO A 152 -5.20 26.76 -11.01
N PHE A 153 -4.12 26.99 -11.75
CA PHE A 153 -2.75 26.90 -11.24
C PHE A 153 -2.07 28.27 -11.37
N ASP A 154 -1.69 28.88 -10.25
CA ASP A 154 -1.03 30.18 -10.17
C ASP A 154 0.32 30.14 -9.47
N THR A 155 0.46 29.23 -8.49
CA THR A 155 1.65 29.11 -7.67
C THR A 155 2.00 27.63 -7.45
N TRP A 156 3.19 27.37 -6.90
CA TRP A 156 3.61 26.04 -6.50
C TRP A 156 2.75 25.41 -5.39
N LEU A 157 1.95 26.22 -4.67
CA LEU A 157 1.01 25.75 -3.64
C LEU A 157 -0.25 25.10 -4.24
N ASP A 158 -0.48 25.27 -5.54
CA ASP A 158 -1.61 24.64 -6.25
C ASP A 158 -1.30 23.18 -6.65
N PHE A 159 -0.16 22.65 -6.24
CA PHE A 159 0.30 21.30 -6.50
C PHE A 159 0.47 20.54 -5.19
N ASP A 160 0.17 19.26 -5.19
CA ASP A 160 0.37 18.41 -4.02
C ASP A 160 1.86 18.10 -3.75
N SER A 161 2.11 17.35 -2.69
CA SER A 161 3.47 16.96 -2.32
C SER A 161 4.10 16.02 -3.33
N TRP A 162 3.32 15.21 -4.02
CA TRP A 162 3.83 14.30 -5.04
C TRP A 162 4.14 15.02 -6.35
N ASP A 163 3.22 15.88 -6.84
CA ASP A 163 3.49 16.75 -8.00
C ASP A 163 4.82 17.50 -7.87
N ARG A 164 5.16 17.90 -6.63
CA ARG A 164 6.38 18.65 -6.28
C ARG A 164 7.59 17.76 -5.96
N CYS A 165 7.51 16.45 -6.16
CA CYS A 165 8.59 15.52 -5.84
C CYS A 165 9.04 15.54 -4.37
N ILE A 166 8.10 15.78 -3.45
CA ILE A 166 8.40 15.77 -2.01
C ILE A 166 8.12 14.40 -1.44
N THR A 167 6.88 13.91 -1.57
CA THR A 167 6.43 12.62 -1.03
C THR A 167 5.02 12.28 -1.51
N ARG A 168 4.69 10.99 -1.55
CA ARG A 168 3.28 10.56 -1.60
C ARG A 168 2.58 10.67 -0.25
N GLY A 169 3.34 10.83 0.83
CA GLY A 169 2.85 10.83 2.20
C GLY A 169 2.56 9.44 2.76
N LEU A 170 2.25 9.37 4.06
CA LEU A 170 1.81 8.14 4.72
C LEU A 170 0.31 8.16 4.96
N PRO A 171 -0.37 7.00 4.84
CA PRO A 171 0.17 5.69 4.52
C PRO A 171 0.34 5.41 3.02
N ALA A 172 0.15 6.40 2.14
CA ALA A 172 0.15 6.22 0.69
C ALA A 172 1.44 5.57 0.14
N SER A 173 2.61 5.96 0.65
CA SER A 173 3.91 5.41 0.23
C SER A 173 4.09 3.93 0.57
N MET A 174 3.23 3.37 1.42
CA MET A 174 3.27 1.95 1.80
C MET A 174 2.34 1.07 0.96
N PHE A 175 1.59 1.66 0.03
CA PHE A 175 0.72 0.93 -0.90
C PHE A 175 1.38 0.76 -2.26
N PRO A 176 1.10 -0.36 -2.96
CA PRO A 176 1.59 -0.55 -4.31
C PRO A 176 1.03 0.53 -5.25
N PHE A 177 1.86 0.92 -6.18
CA PHE A 177 1.50 1.79 -7.29
C PHE A 177 1.89 1.12 -8.60
N MET A 178 1.58 1.73 -9.74
CA MET A 178 1.85 1.10 -11.03
C MET A 178 3.33 0.99 -11.39
N TYR A 179 4.22 1.60 -10.62
CA TYR A 179 5.67 1.57 -10.82
C TYR A 179 6.44 1.93 -9.54
N ASN A 180 7.75 1.61 -9.50
CA ASN A 180 8.69 1.95 -8.42
C ASN A 180 8.21 1.49 -7.04
N ASN A 181 7.93 0.18 -6.94
CA ASN A 181 7.45 -0.46 -5.71
C ASN A 181 8.58 -1.08 -4.87
N GLY A 182 9.83 -0.76 -5.18
CA GLY A 182 10.98 -1.25 -4.43
C GLY A 182 11.01 -0.71 -3.01
N MET A 183 11.20 -1.62 -2.05
CA MET A 183 11.42 -1.29 -0.65
C MET A 183 12.60 -2.07 -0.10
N ARG A 184 13.39 -1.43 0.76
CA ARG A 184 14.54 -2.08 1.42
C ARG A 184 14.63 -1.65 2.87
N ILE A 185 14.84 -2.64 3.74
CA ILE A 185 15.05 -2.42 5.16
C ILE A 185 16.53 -2.52 5.49
N PHE A 186 17.06 -1.49 6.12
CA PHE A 186 18.38 -1.47 6.75
C PHE A 186 18.23 -1.36 8.26
N GLN A 187 19.18 -1.92 8.99
CA GLN A 187 19.20 -1.84 10.45
C GLN A 187 20.62 -1.55 10.96
N SER A 188 20.68 -0.76 12.00
CA SER A 188 21.81 -0.61 12.89
C SER A 188 21.31 -0.66 14.34
N PRO A 189 22.18 -0.80 15.36
CA PRO A 189 21.72 -0.81 16.75
C PRO A 189 20.81 0.37 17.07
N GLY A 190 19.57 0.09 17.48
CA GLY A 190 18.58 1.10 17.84
C GLY A 190 17.98 1.92 16.70
N LEU A 191 18.17 1.50 15.44
CA LEU A 191 17.63 2.22 14.27
C LEU A 191 17.26 1.26 13.15
N VAL A 192 16.06 1.43 12.62
CA VAL A 192 15.62 0.85 11.35
C VAL A 192 15.48 1.96 10.32
N ALA A 193 16.00 1.75 9.11
CA ALA A 193 15.80 2.64 7.98
C ALA A 193 15.02 1.89 6.88
N LEU A 194 13.86 2.41 6.51
CA LEU A 194 13.03 1.89 5.42
C LEU A 194 13.21 2.80 4.21
N GLN A 195 13.95 2.34 3.23
CA GLN A 195 14.10 3.00 1.93
C GLN A 195 12.94 2.60 1.02
N MET A 196 12.33 3.58 0.38
CA MET A 196 11.30 3.42 -0.64
C MET A 196 11.85 3.95 -1.97
N GLU A 197 11.66 3.20 -3.04
CA GLU A 197 12.17 3.58 -4.37
C GLU A 197 11.47 4.85 -4.88
N MET A 198 10.13 4.89 -4.76
CA MET A 198 9.35 6.04 -5.21
C MET A 198 9.75 7.31 -4.45
N VAL A 199 10.09 8.37 -5.20
CA VAL A 199 10.61 9.64 -4.68
C VAL A 199 11.91 9.48 -3.87
N HIS A 200 12.57 8.30 -3.95
CA HIS A 200 13.80 7.95 -3.20
C HIS A 200 13.73 8.29 -1.71
N GLU A 201 12.57 8.13 -1.10
CA GLU A 201 12.35 8.44 0.30
C GLU A 201 13.00 7.41 1.23
N THR A 202 13.47 7.88 2.38
CA THR A 202 13.93 7.00 3.45
C THR A 202 13.32 7.42 4.78
N ARG A 203 12.63 6.49 5.44
CA ARG A 203 12.09 6.68 6.79
C ARG A 203 13.11 6.17 7.80
N LEU A 204 13.51 7.04 8.72
CA LEU A 204 14.32 6.66 9.87
C LEU A 204 13.40 6.38 11.06
N ILE A 205 13.53 5.20 11.64
CA ILE A 205 12.68 4.68 12.72
C ILE A 205 13.59 4.31 13.89
N PRO A 206 13.88 5.25 14.82
CA PRO A 206 14.61 4.93 16.03
C PRO A 206 13.87 3.86 16.86
N THR A 207 14.60 2.83 17.30
CA THR A 207 14.12 1.72 18.15
C THR A 207 14.85 1.69 19.50
N ASP A 208 15.58 2.75 19.81
CA ASP A 208 16.42 2.92 21.00
C ASP A 208 15.65 3.41 22.25
N GLY A 209 14.34 3.57 22.14
CA GLY A 209 13.50 4.09 23.21
C GLY A 209 13.59 5.60 23.44
N SER A 210 14.28 6.34 22.55
CA SER A 210 14.36 7.79 22.63
C SER A 210 12.99 8.45 22.46
N ALA A 211 12.79 9.57 23.20
CA ALA A 211 11.54 10.32 23.13
C ALA A 211 11.33 10.92 21.73
N PRO A 212 10.06 11.03 21.27
CA PRO A 212 9.75 11.72 20.03
C PRO A 212 10.12 13.21 20.13
N VAL A 213 10.40 13.83 18.97
CA VAL A 213 10.65 15.27 18.90
C VAL A 213 9.39 16.06 19.31
N PRO A 214 9.56 17.33 19.78
CA PRO A 214 8.43 18.17 20.14
C PRO A 214 7.37 18.27 19.04
N ARG A 215 6.08 18.31 19.40
CA ARG A 215 4.94 18.34 18.45
C ARG A 215 4.96 19.52 17.46
N GLN A 216 5.72 20.56 17.73
CA GLN A 216 5.91 21.73 16.87
C GLN A 216 6.79 21.39 15.64
N ILE A 217 7.66 20.40 15.75
CA ILE A 217 8.49 19.90 14.65
C ILE A 217 7.64 18.92 13.84
N ARG A 218 7.29 19.31 12.63
CA ARG A 218 6.39 18.55 11.75
C ARG A 218 7.07 18.24 10.43
N ASN A 219 6.98 16.99 10.01
CA ASN A 219 7.57 16.49 8.77
C ASN A 219 6.48 15.95 7.84
N TRP A 220 6.78 15.85 6.56
CA TRP A 220 5.85 15.30 5.57
C TRP A 220 5.47 13.84 5.87
N LEU A 221 6.44 13.01 6.23
CA LEU A 221 6.24 11.61 6.64
C LEU A 221 6.00 11.46 8.15
N GLY A 222 5.79 12.57 8.86
CA GLY A 222 5.70 12.57 10.31
C GLY A 222 7.04 12.25 10.98
N GLU A 223 6.97 11.81 12.23
CA GLU A 223 8.07 11.38 13.06
C GLU A 223 7.75 9.99 13.60
N SER A 224 8.60 9.02 13.26
CA SER A 224 8.39 7.60 13.57
C SER A 224 9.22 7.17 14.77
N ARG A 225 8.63 6.33 15.64
CA ARG A 225 9.30 5.64 16.74
C ARG A 225 8.94 4.17 16.70
N GLY A 226 9.95 3.31 16.76
CA GLY A 226 9.79 1.88 16.70
C GLY A 226 10.07 1.20 18.04
N ARG A 227 9.51 0.02 18.21
CA ARG A 227 9.86 -0.92 19.27
C ARG A 227 9.69 -2.35 18.78
N TRP A 228 10.50 -3.25 19.31
CA TRP A 228 10.41 -4.67 19.02
C TRP A 228 9.44 -5.35 19.99
N GLU A 229 8.56 -6.18 19.46
CA GLU A 229 7.60 -6.99 20.22
C GLU A 229 7.66 -8.46 19.78
N ASN A 230 7.35 -9.36 20.67
CA ASN A 230 7.21 -10.81 20.41
C ASN A 230 8.41 -11.51 19.73
N GLY A 231 9.54 -10.82 19.57
CA GLY A 231 10.75 -11.34 18.91
C GLY A 231 10.64 -11.49 17.38
N ASN A 232 9.53 -11.07 16.76
CA ASN A 232 9.31 -11.12 15.32
C ASN A 232 8.51 -9.93 14.78
N THR A 233 8.23 -8.94 15.59
CA THR A 233 7.36 -7.80 15.21
C THR A 233 8.05 -6.49 15.51
N LEU A 234 8.13 -5.61 14.51
CA LEU A 234 8.45 -4.20 14.67
C LEU A 234 7.13 -3.42 14.73
N VAL A 235 6.88 -2.76 15.84
CA VAL A 235 5.74 -1.82 15.99
C VAL A 235 6.26 -0.41 15.82
N VAL A 236 5.63 0.38 14.95
CA VAL A 236 6.02 1.76 14.66
C VAL A 236 4.83 2.69 14.91
N GLU A 237 5.07 3.72 15.70
CA GLU A 237 4.12 4.81 15.89
C GLU A 237 4.66 6.07 15.20
N THR A 238 3.85 6.66 14.31
CA THR A 238 4.20 7.88 13.59
C THR A 238 3.19 8.97 13.90
N THR A 239 3.70 10.12 14.32
CA THR A 239 2.94 11.33 14.66
C THR A 239 3.61 12.55 14.03
N ASN A 240 3.26 13.76 14.43
CA ASN A 240 3.90 14.99 13.98
C ASN A 240 3.87 15.18 12.46
N PHE A 241 2.80 14.72 11.83
CA PHE A 241 2.58 14.98 10.40
C PHE A 241 2.42 16.46 10.14
N ARG A 242 2.97 16.90 9.01
CA ARG A 242 2.75 18.25 8.50
C ARG A 242 1.32 18.33 7.94
N PRO A 243 0.42 19.14 8.53
CA PRO A 243 -0.93 19.30 8.00
C PRO A 243 -0.92 20.13 6.71
N GLY A 244 -1.96 19.97 5.91
CA GLY A 244 -2.16 20.82 4.75
C GLY A 244 -2.98 20.15 3.65
N PRO A 245 -3.42 20.94 2.65
CA PRO A 245 -4.31 20.47 1.60
C PRO A 245 -3.65 19.55 0.58
N SER A 246 -2.35 19.35 0.61
CA SER A 246 -1.64 18.47 -0.33
C SER A 246 -0.67 17.52 0.37
N ALA A 247 -1.07 17.02 1.55
CA ALA A 247 -0.17 16.31 2.44
C ALA A 247 -0.05 14.80 2.14
N THR A 248 -1.05 14.18 1.55
CA THR A 248 -0.99 12.75 1.21
C THR A 248 -1.87 12.37 0.04
N ASN A 249 -1.48 11.31 -0.62
CA ASN A 249 -2.23 10.68 -1.71
C ASN A 249 -2.39 9.20 -1.39
N ILE A 250 -3.60 8.76 -1.03
CA ILE A 250 -3.89 7.38 -0.69
C ILE A 250 -4.41 6.53 -1.86
N GLY A 251 -4.23 7.02 -3.09
CA GLY A 251 -4.54 6.22 -4.28
C GLY A 251 -3.58 5.02 -4.41
N THR A 252 -4.12 3.91 -4.88
CA THR A 252 -3.37 2.69 -5.18
C THR A 252 -3.63 2.27 -6.62
N THR A 253 -2.92 1.24 -7.09
CA THR A 253 -3.23 0.60 -8.38
C THR A 253 -4.69 0.13 -8.39
N GLY A 254 -5.41 0.46 -9.45
CA GLY A 254 -6.85 0.20 -9.56
C GLY A 254 -7.75 1.20 -8.81
N SER A 255 -7.15 2.08 -8.02
CA SER A 255 -7.81 3.20 -7.35
C SER A 255 -6.97 4.45 -7.60
N PRO A 256 -7.12 5.11 -8.75
CA PRO A 256 -6.34 6.30 -9.08
C PRO A 256 -6.42 7.33 -7.97
N PRO A 257 -5.34 8.02 -7.69
CA PRO A 257 -5.33 9.04 -6.66
C PRO A 257 -6.34 10.14 -6.98
N ALA A 258 -7.25 10.38 -6.04
CA ALA A 258 -8.14 11.53 -6.12
C ALA A 258 -7.49 12.79 -5.49
N ASN A 259 -6.47 12.57 -4.66
CA ASN A 259 -5.77 13.60 -3.86
C ASN A 259 -6.75 14.52 -3.12
N ASP A 260 -7.76 13.90 -2.53
CA ASP A 260 -8.83 14.57 -1.80
C ASP A 260 -8.81 14.25 -0.30
N THR A 261 -7.76 13.55 0.18
CA THR A 261 -7.64 13.16 1.58
C THR A 261 -6.60 14.04 2.29
N PRO A 262 -7.05 15.03 3.06
CA PRO A 262 -6.16 15.88 3.84
C PRO A 262 -5.57 15.12 5.03
N VAL A 263 -4.52 15.71 5.61
CA VAL A 263 -3.91 15.26 6.88
C VAL A 263 -3.98 16.39 7.88
N SER A 264 -4.41 16.10 9.10
CA SER A 264 -4.42 17.08 10.19
C SER A 264 -3.20 16.95 11.10
N SER A 265 -3.08 17.87 12.04
CA SER A 265 -2.06 17.81 13.09
C SER A 265 -2.31 16.72 14.14
N GLU A 266 -3.49 16.13 14.14
CA GLU A 266 -3.90 15.05 15.08
C GLU A 266 -3.72 13.66 14.44
N ALA A 267 -3.24 13.61 13.20
CA ALA A 267 -3.00 12.35 12.49
C ALA A 267 -1.98 11.49 13.24
N LYS A 268 -2.28 10.19 13.30
CA LYS A 268 -1.45 9.15 13.89
C LYS A 268 -1.52 7.90 13.04
N LEU A 269 -0.36 7.31 12.77
CA LEU A 269 -0.22 6.02 12.11
C LEU A 269 0.43 5.05 13.09
N VAL A 270 -0.19 3.89 13.30
CA VAL A 270 0.39 2.77 14.04
C VAL A 270 0.56 1.62 13.08
N GLU A 271 1.78 1.14 12.93
CA GLU A 271 2.15 0.10 11.97
C GLU A 271 2.74 -1.10 12.71
N THR A 272 2.49 -2.29 12.21
CA THR A 272 3.16 -3.52 12.64
C THR A 272 3.73 -4.25 11.45
N PHE A 273 5.01 -4.55 11.50
CA PHE A 273 5.71 -5.41 10.56
C PHE A 273 5.99 -6.73 11.27
N THR A 274 5.25 -7.77 10.95
CA THR A 274 5.40 -9.08 11.60
C THR A 274 5.99 -10.08 10.62
N MET A 275 7.20 -10.57 10.90
CA MET A 275 7.75 -11.69 10.13
C MET A 275 6.98 -12.96 10.45
N THR A 276 6.45 -13.60 9.42
CA THR A 276 5.68 -14.86 9.49
C THR A 276 6.40 -16.02 8.84
N GLY A 277 7.56 -15.76 8.26
CA GLY A 277 8.45 -16.70 7.62
C GLY A 277 9.78 -16.01 7.27
N PRO A 278 10.77 -16.76 6.72
CA PRO A 278 12.06 -16.18 6.34
C PRO A 278 11.92 -15.11 5.26
N ASP A 279 10.91 -15.24 4.40
CA ASP A 279 10.69 -14.42 3.22
C ASP A 279 9.31 -13.77 3.21
N SER A 280 8.68 -13.60 4.39
CA SER A 280 7.35 -13.02 4.50
C SER A 280 7.21 -12.10 5.70
N ILE A 281 6.64 -10.91 5.45
CA ILE A 281 6.19 -9.96 6.45
C ILE A 281 4.71 -9.67 6.21
N VAL A 282 3.90 -9.79 7.26
CA VAL A 282 2.56 -9.19 7.26
C VAL A 282 2.71 -7.77 7.78
N TYR A 283 2.37 -6.82 6.93
CA TYR A 283 2.34 -5.40 7.25
C TYR A 283 0.90 -4.97 7.51
N ASP A 284 0.61 -4.64 8.76
CA ASP A 284 -0.66 -4.07 9.21
C ASP A 284 -0.46 -2.62 9.62
N PHE A 285 -1.44 -1.79 9.37
CA PHE A 285 -1.46 -0.47 9.99
C PHE A 285 -2.87 0.00 10.37
N THR A 286 -2.91 0.93 11.29
CA THR A 286 -4.11 1.71 11.65
C THR A 286 -3.81 3.20 11.51
N TRP A 287 -4.59 3.86 10.66
CA TRP A 287 -4.61 5.31 10.52
C TRP A 287 -5.73 5.92 11.36
N SER A 288 -5.40 6.92 12.15
CA SER A 288 -6.34 7.68 12.97
C SER A 288 -6.11 9.17 12.76
N ASP A 289 -7.13 9.86 12.27
CA ASP A 289 -7.14 11.32 12.15
C ASP A 289 -8.57 11.82 12.45
N PRO A 290 -8.87 12.10 13.73
CA PRO A 290 -10.22 12.42 14.16
C PRO A 290 -10.73 13.78 13.64
N THR A 291 -9.83 14.63 13.15
CA THR A 291 -10.22 15.85 12.44
C THR A 291 -10.76 15.53 11.05
N ILE A 292 -10.23 14.50 10.40
CA ILE A 292 -10.55 14.17 9.02
C ILE A 292 -11.61 13.08 8.90
N PHE A 293 -11.46 11.98 9.64
CA PHE A 293 -12.33 10.80 9.58
C PHE A 293 -13.17 10.63 10.83
N THR A 294 -14.38 10.10 10.66
CA THR A 294 -15.29 9.78 11.78
C THR A 294 -14.83 8.60 12.62
N ALA A 295 -13.92 7.76 12.11
CA ALA A 295 -13.34 6.62 12.81
C ALA A 295 -11.94 6.30 12.24
N PRO A 296 -11.09 5.58 13.01
CA PRO A 296 -9.86 5.02 12.46
C PRO A 296 -10.16 3.92 11.43
N TRP A 297 -9.18 3.66 10.55
CA TRP A 297 -9.24 2.57 9.59
C TRP A 297 -7.92 1.83 9.51
N SER A 298 -7.97 0.56 9.09
CA SER A 298 -6.79 -0.30 9.02
C SER A 298 -6.71 -1.02 7.70
N ALA A 299 -5.49 -1.25 7.24
CA ALA A 299 -5.21 -2.06 6.05
C ALA A 299 -4.13 -3.09 6.34
N ARG A 300 -4.09 -4.14 5.52
CA ARG A 300 -3.11 -5.24 5.59
C ARG A 300 -2.54 -5.52 4.21
N LEU A 301 -1.23 -5.66 4.15
CA LEU A 301 -0.48 -6.07 2.98
C LEU A 301 0.49 -7.20 3.35
N ASP A 302 0.65 -8.16 2.46
CA ASP A 302 1.57 -9.28 2.65
C ASP A 302 2.83 -9.02 1.81
N TRP A 303 3.95 -8.70 2.44
CA TRP A 303 5.22 -8.43 1.78
C TRP A 303 6.01 -9.72 1.58
N VAL A 304 6.63 -9.83 0.43
CA VAL A 304 7.50 -10.96 0.07
C VAL A 304 8.92 -10.47 -0.12
N ARG A 305 9.87 -11.21 0.43
CA ARG A 305 11.30 -10.89 0.30
C ARG A 305 11.79 -11.18 -1.10
N ASP A 306 12.50 -10.22 -1.66
CA ASP A 306 13.28 -10.38 -2.87
C ASP A 306 14.56 -9.54 -2.76
N ASP A 307 15.66 -10.18 -2.40
CA ASP A 307 16.96 -9.52 -2.26
C ASP A 307 17.62 -9.23 -3.62
N GLU A 308 17.15 -9.85 -4.70
CA GLU A 308 17.61 -9.62 -6.07
C GLU A 308 16.90 -8.43 -6.74
N PHE A 309 15.79 -7.95 -6.14
CA PHE A 309 15.07 -6.79 -6.67
C PHE A 309 15.97 -5.57 -6.74
N GLN A 310 16.08 -4.98 -7.94
CA GLN A 310 16.90 -3.80 -8.18
C GLN A 310 16.05 -2.55 -7.97
N ILE A 311 16.47 -1.74 -7.02
CA ILE A 311 15.90 -0.39 -6.81
C ILE A 311 16.56 0.56 -7.80
N PHE A 312 15.74 1.22 -8.62
CA PHE A 312 16.20 2.22 -9.57
C PHE A 312 16.18 3.62 -8.97
N GLU A 313 16.94 4.51 -9.55
CA GLU A 313 16.89 5.94 -9.18
C GLU A 313 15.54 6.53 -9.64
N TYR A 314 14.82 7.10 -8.71
CA TYR A 314 13.60 7.87 -9.00
C TYR A 314 13.96 9.36 -9.10
N ALA A 315 14.40 9.78 -10.28
CA ALA A 315 14.87 11.15 -10.54
C ALA A 315 13.72 12.14 -10.74
N CYS A 316 12.79 12.23 -9.80
CA CYS A 316 11.55 12.99 -9.90
C CYS A 316 11.74 14.47 -10.25
N HIS A 317 12.84 15.07 -9.77
CA HIS A 317 13.13 16.49 -10.03
C HIS A 317 13.75 16.72 -11.41
N GLU A 318 14.39 15.72 -12.00
CA GLU A 318 15.08 15.86 -13.27
C GLU A 318 14.07 16.05 -14.41
N GLY A 319 14.19 17.14 -15.13
CA GLY A 319 13.28 17.47 -16.20
C GLY A 319 11.83 17.79 -15.77
N ASN A 320 11.55 17.91 -14.47
CA ASN A 320 10.22 18.27 -13.97
C ASN A 320 9.86 19.74 -14.28
N VAL A 321 9.55 20.01 -15.55
CA VAL A 321 9.04 21.30 -16.01
C VAL A 321 7.53 21.44 -15.87
N GLN A 322 6.87 20.40 -15.39
CA GLN A 322 5.41 20.28 -15.33
C GLN A 322 4.79 21.43 -14.53
N ILE A 323 5.31 21.74 -13.35
CA ILE A 323 4.79 22.80 -12.47
C ILE A 323 4.76 24.14 -13.24
N ARG A 324 5.87 24.51 -13.91
CA ARG A 324 5.93 25.72 -14.72
C ARG A 324 4.92 25.69 -15.86
N ASN A 325 4.83 24.57 -16.56
CA ASN A 325 3.95 24.44 -17.73
C ASN A 325 2.47 24.55 -17.34
N TYR A 326 2.04 23.90 -16.27
CA TYR A 326 0.66 24.03 -15.75
C TYR A 326 0.33 25.47 -15.37
N ILE A 327 1.21 26.17 -14.64
CA ILE A 327 1.00 27.56 -14.25
C ILE A 327 0.88 28.44 -15.51
N THR A 328 1.78 28.27 -16.47
CA THR A 328 1.79 29.08 -17.70
C THR A 328 0.54 28.84 -18.55
N ALA A 329 0.16 27.58 -18.76
CA ALA A 329 -1.03 27.21 -19.53
C ALA A 329 -2.30 27.73 -18.85
N SER A 330 -2.44 27.48 -17.55
CA SER A 330 -3.63 27.91 -16.79
C SER A 330 -3.82 29.43 -16.80
N ARG A 331 -2.74 30.21 -16.74
CA ARG A 331 -2.80 31.66 -16.85
C ARG A 331 -3.19 32.11 -18.27
N ALA A 332 -2.66 31.48 -19.30
CA ALA A 332 -2.98 31.79 -20.69
C ALA A 332 -4.47 31.50 -21.02
N GLU A 333 -4.96 30.34 -20.60
CA GLU A 333 -6.37 29.95 -20.76
C GLU A 333 -7.33 31.00 -20.15
N ARG A 334 -7.11 31.38 -18.91
CA ARG A 334 -7.93 32.40 -18.24
C ARG A 334 -7.79 33.81 -18.84
N ALA A 335 -6.67 34.12 -19.50
CA ALA A 335 -6.53 35.36 -20.24
C ALA A 335 -7.41 35.38 -21.49
N GLN A 336 -7.39 34.29 -22.26
CA GLN A 336 -8.22 34.13 -23.45
C GLN A 336 -9.73 34.12 -23.13
N GLU A 337 -10.14 33.47 -22.02
CA GLU A 337 -11.53 33.51 -21.56
C GLU A 337 -12.02 34.93 -21.25
N ARG A 338 -11.17 35.74 -20.60
CA ARG A 338 -11.51 37.17 -20.33
C ARG A 338 -11.62 37.99 -21.60
N GLU A 339 -10.74 37.78 -22.57
CA GLU A 339 -10.80 38.47 -23.86
C GLU A 339 -12.05 38.11 -24.68
N SER A 340 -12.43 36.82 -24.66
CA SER A 340 -13.61 36.32 -25.38
C SER A 340 -14.94 36.72 -24.73
N SER A 341 -14.93 37.18 -23.48
CA SER A 341 -16.11 37.60 -22.71
C SER A 341 -16.36 39.13 -22.76
N GLN A 342 -15.46 39.88 -23.40
CA GLN A 342 -15.58 41.31 -23.67
C GLN A 342 -16.11 41.58 -25.08
#